data_36495ad22039e19412f7de509e189e27
#
_entry.id   36495ad22039e19412f7de509e189e27
#
_cell.length_a   1.000
_cell.length_b   1.000
_cell.length_c   1.000
_cell.angle_alpha   90.00
_cell.angle_beta   90.00
_cell.angle_gamma   90.00
#
_symmetry.space_group_name_H-M   'P 1'
#
loop_
_entity.id
_entity.type
_entity.pdbx_description
1 polymer ?
#
loop_
_entity_poly.entity_id
_entity_poly.type
_entity_poly.pdbx_seq_one_letter_code
_entity_poly.pdbx_strand_id
1 'polypeptide(L)'
;MILHGRQRAVAALGLRPDSQVLEIGCGTGLNFRHILAYLAPAAGRLTGLDFSADMLDQARKRVAARGWLNVDLVQADATQLDLGRRFDAIFFGYSLTMIPDWPAALRQARVHLRPGGTVVVLDFSRFHGWGPLAPLWRGWLRLNHVETLRPYEDEMRRLFEPCEVRYWLGGYNFTAVGRVGP
;
A
#
# COMPACT_ATOMS: atom_id res chain seq x y z
N MET A 1 10.80 -6.94 13.05
CA MET A 1 9.38 -6.68 13.36
C MET A 1 8.62 -6.07 12.18
N ILE A 2 9.01 -4.92 11.65
CA ILE A 2 8.37 -4.26 10.47
C ILE A 2 8.42 -5.16 9.21
N LEU A 3 9.49 -5.91 9.00
CA LEU A 3 9.63 -6.84 7.87
C LEU A 3 8.56 -7.94 7.83
N HIS A 4 8.20 -8.53 8.98
CA HIS A 4 7.14 -9.54 9.05
C HIS A 4 5.74 -8.96 8.77
N GLY A 5 5.50 -7.70 9.13
CA GLY A 5 4.26 -7.00 8.79
C GLY A 5 4.10 -6.84 7.28
N ARG A 6 5.16 -6.42 6.56
CA ARG A 6 5.15 -6.27 5.10
C ARG A 6 4.88 -7.59 4.38
N GLN A 7 5.55 -8.67 4.79
CA GLN A 7 5.34 -9.99 4.19
C GLN A 7 3.90 -10.50 4.36
N ARG A 8 3.34 -10.35 5.57
CA ARG A 8 1.94 -10.75 5.85
C ARG A 8 0.94 -9.92 5.05
N ALA A 9 1.15 -8.60 4.96
CA ALA A 9 0.29 -7.72 4.20
C ALA A 9 0.33 -8.04 2.70
N VAL A 10 1.52 -8.30 2.14
CA VAL A 10 1.66 -8.72 0.74
C VAL A 10 1.02 -10.10 0.50
N ALA A 11 1.16 -11.05 1.42
CA ALA A 11 0.49 -12.36 1.32
C ALA A 11 -1.04 -12.22 1.28
N ALA A 12 -1.60 -11.21 1.98
CA ALA A 12 -3.05 -10.95 1.99
C ALA A 12 -3.59 -10.41 0.65
N LEU A 13 -2.74 -9.97 -0.28
CA LEU A 13 -3.14 -9.58 -1.63
C LEU A 13 -3.68 -10.77 -2.46
N GLY A 14 -3.36 -12.02 -2.09
CA GLY A 14 -3.79 -13.21 -2.81
C GLY A 14 -3.25 -13.30 -4.24
N LEU A 15 -1.98 -12.89 -4.43
CA LEU A 15 -1.37 -12.80 -5.74
C LEU A 15 -1.20 -14.15 -6.43
N ARG A 16 -1.42 -14.16 -7.73
CA ARG A 16 -1.11 -15.25 -8.65
C ARG A 16 0.15 -14.89 -9.48
N PRO A 17 0.80 -15.87 -10.11
CA PRO A 17 1.99 -15.64 -10.93
C PRO A 17 1.80 -14.61 -12.06
N ASP A 18 0.59 -14.46 -12.58
CA ASP A 18 0.20 -13.55 -13.67
C ASP A 18 -0.41 -12.22 -13.21
N SER A 19 -0.53 -11.99 -11.90
CA SER A 19 -1.21 -10.81 -11.34
C SER A 19 -0.57 -9.50 -11.79
N GLN A 20 -1.43 -8.54 -12.11
CA GLN A 20 -1.07 -7.14 -12.33
C GLN A 20 -1.27 -6.38 -11.03
N VAL A 21 -0.19 -5.87 -10.45
CA VAL A 21 -0.17 -5.26 -9.11
C VAL A 21 0.20 -3.80 -9.20
N LEU A 22 -0.50 -2.94 -8.44
CA LEU A 22 -0.15 -1.54 -8.24
C LEU A 22 0.25 -1.33 -6.78
N GLU A 23 1.43 -0.76 -6.53
CA GLU A 23 1.81 -0.23 -5.22
C GLU A 23 1.74 1.29 -5.26
N ILE A 24 0.85 1.88 -4.44
CA ILE A 24 0.63 3.32 -4.33
C ILE A 24 1.48 3.88 -3.17
N GLY A 25 2.30 4.90 -3.48
CA GLY A 25 3.30 5.43 -2.57
C GLY A 25 4.42 4.42 -2.34
N CYS A 26 5.01 3.91 -3.43
CA CYS A 26 6.00 2.83 -3.38
C CYS A 26 7.35 3.28 -2.76
N GLY A 27 7.58 4.60 -2.67
CA GLY A 27 8.81 5.18 -2.17
C GLY A 27 10.03 4.63 -2.91
N THR A 28 10.99 4.16 -2.17
CA THR A 28 12.23 3.57 -2.71
C THR A 28 12.09 2.10 -3.12
N GLY A 29 10.87 1.54 -3.19
CA GLY A 29 10.60 0.16 -3.63
C GLY A 29 10.96 -0.93 -2.61
N LEU A 30 10.82 -0.64 -1.30
CA LEU A 30 11.15 -1.61 -0.24
C LEU A 30 10.27 -2.87 -0.25
N ASN A 31 9.04 -2.75 -0.73
CA ASN A 31 8.08 -3.85 -0.78
C ASN A 31 8.20 -4.70 -2.06
N PHE A 32 8.87 -4.19 -3.11
CA PHE A 32 8.93 -4.85 -4.42
C PHE A 32 9.39 -6.31 -4.32
N ARG A 33 10.44 -6.59 -3.55
CA ARG A 33 10.94 -7.95 -3.35
C ARG A 33 9.88 -8.93 -2.79
N HIS A 34 8.97 -8.42 -1.96
CA HIS A 34 7.93 -9.24 -1.35
C HIS A 34 6.79 -9.52 -2.33
N ILE A 35 6.43 -8.52 -3.16
CA ILE A 35 5.39 -8.65 -4.19
C ILE A 35 5.91 -9.54 -5.33
N LEU A 36 7.12 -9.27 -5.83
CA LEU A 36 7.73 -10.00 -6.94
C LEU A 36 8.00 -11.47 -6.63
N ALA A 37 8.11 -11.84 -5.35
CA ALA A 37 8.25 -13.24 -4.95
C ALA A 37 7.01 -14.11 -5.32
N TYR A 38 5.87 -13.49 -5.60
CA TYR A 38 4.64 -14.17 -6.04
C TYR A 38 4.44 -14.10 -7.56
N LEU A 39 5.13 -13.22 -8.27
CA LEU A 39 4.91 -12.95 -9.68
C LEU A 39 5.90 -13.71 -10.56
N ALA A 40 5.40 -14.34 -11.62
CA ALA A 40 6.26 -14.88 -12.66
C ALA A 40 6.80 -13.72 -13.52
N PRO A 41 8.13 -13.62 -13.76
CA PRO A 41 8.72 -12.48 -14.47
C PRO A 41 8.17 -12.24 -15.88
N ALA A 42 7.70 -13.29 -16.56
CA ALA A 42 7.18 -13.20 -17.92
C ALA A 42 5.65 -12.88 -17.99
N ALA A 43 4.91 -13.04 -16.89
CA ALA A 43 3.44 -12.93 -16.90
C ALA A 43 2.91 -11.90 -15.90
N GLY A 44 3.45 -11.87 -14.69
CA GLY A 44 3.04 -10.93 -13.66
C GLY A 44 3.82 -9.62 -13.74
N ARG A 45 3.18 -8.52 -13.34
CA ARG A 45 3.78 -7.18 -13.42
C ARG A 45 3.47 -6.35 -12.19
N LEU A 46 4.48 -5.64 -11.70
CA LEU A 46 4.35 -4.67 -10.62
C LEU A 46 4.49 -3.25 -11.18
N THR A 47 3.52 -2.40 -10.86
CA THR A 47 3.61 -0.96 -11.08
C THR A 47 3.83 -0.29 -9.73
N GLY A 48 4.97 0.36 -9.56
CA GLY A 48 5.25 1.21 -8.40
C GLY A 48 4.94 2.66 -8.74
N LEU A 49 4.04 3.28 -7.97
CA LEU A 49 3.64 4.66 -8.14
C LEU A 49 4.07 5.48 -6.94
N ASP A 50 4.68 6.64 -7.18
CA ASP A 50 4.98 7.61 -6.14
C ASP A 50 4.85 9.04 -6.67
N PHE A 51 4.56 9.99 -5.80
CA PHE A 51 4.52 11.42 -6.13
C PHE A 51 5.92 12.02 -6.27
N SER A 52 6.88 11.52 -5.49
CA SER A 52 8.25 12.02 -5.42
C SER A 52 9.15 11.42 -6.50
N ALA A 53 9.67 12.27 -7.38
CA ALA A 53 10.67 11.88 -8.38
C ALA A 53 11.94 11.29 -7.72
N ASP A 54 12.40 11.88 -6.60
CA ASP A 54 13.59 11.42 -5.88
C ASP A 54 13.42 10.01 -5.30
N MET A 55 12.22 9.68 -4.81
CA MET A 55 11.91 8.34 -4.34
C MET A 55 11.93 7.34 -5.50
N LEU A 56 11.34 7.71 -6.63
CA LEU A 56 11.35 6.88 -7.83
C LEU A 56 12.74 6.68 -8.41
N ASP A 57 13.64 7.67 -8.33
CA ASP A 57 15.03 7.52 -8.74
C ASP A 57 15.76 6.47 -7.90
N GLN A 58 15.52 6.44 -6.61
CA GLN A 58 16.05 5.39 -5.73
C GLN A 58 15.41 4.02 -6.02
N ALA A 59 14.10 4.00 -6.32
CA ALA A 59 13.41 2.79 -6.73
C ALA A 59 14.00 2.24 -8.05
N ARG A 60 14.26 3.09 -9.07
CA ARG A 60 14.91 2.71 -10.34
C ARG A 60 16.28 2.08 -10.11
N LYS A 61 17.11 2.69 -9.25
CA LYS A 61 18.42 2.13 -8.88
C LYS A 61 18.28 0.74 -8.24
N ARG A 62 17.27 0.56 -7.37
CA ARG A 62 16.99 -0.73 -6.74
C ARG A 62 16.51 -1.77 -7.75
N VAL A 63 15.60 -1.41 -8.65
CA VAL A 63 15.10 -2.29 -9.72
C VAL A 63 16.25 -2.76 -10.59
N ALA A 64 17.11 -1.84 -11.06
CA ALA A 64 18.27 -2.16 -11.87
C ALA A 64 19.27 -3.06 -11.14
N ALA A 65 19.62 -2.74 -9.89
CA ALA A 65 20.56 -3.51 -9.08
C ALA A 65 20.09 -4.95 -8.78
N ARG A 66 18.77 -5.19 -8.85
CA ARG A 66 18.16 -6.51 -8.63
C ARG A 66 17.80 -7.26 -9.91
N GLY A 67 17.98 -6.62 -11.06
CA GLY A 67 17.63 -7.21 -12.37
C GLY A 67 16.13 -7.50 -12.53
N TRP A 68 15.25 -6.73 -11.89
CA TRP A 68 13.81 -6.93 -12.00
C TRP A 68 13.30 -6.34 -13.33
N LEU A 69 12.83 -7.19 -14.24
CA LEU A 69 12.38 -6.81 -15.59
C LEU A 69 10.88 -6.55 -15.68
N ASN A 70 10.12 -6.94 -14.67
CA ASN A 70 8.66 -6.84 -14.61
C ASN A 70 8.18 -5.78 -13.62
N VAL A 71 8.93 -4.68 -13.49
CA VAL A 71 8.56 -3.52 -12.66
C VAL A 71 8.49 -2.27 -13.53
N ASP A 72 7.33 -1.61 -13.51
CA ASP A 72 7.13 -0.27 -14.06
C ASP A 72 7.13 0.77 -12.93
N LEU A 73 7.70 1.95 -13.17
CA LEU A 73 7.68 3.06 -12.22
C LEU A 73 6.98 4.25 -12.82
N VAL A 74 6.00 4.78 -12.11
CA VAL A 74 5.14 5.89 -12.57
C VAL A 74 5.16 7.01 -11.54
N GLN A 75 5.47 8.23 -11.98
CA GLN A 75 5.30 9.42 -11.17
C GLN A 75 3.88 9.96 -11.37
N ALA A 76 3.07 9.92 -10.31
CA ALA A 76 1.70 10.43 -10.35
C ALA A 76 1.18 10.77 -8.96
N ASP A 77 0.13 11.60 -8.92
CA ASP A 77 -0.65 11.87 -7.72
C ASP A 77 -1.67 10.75 -7.51
N ALA A 78 -1.60 10.08 -6.35
CA ALA A 78 -2.51 9.01 -5.97
C ALA A 78 -3.99 9.44 -5.90
N THR A 79 -4.25 10.74 -5.78
CA THR A 79 -5.60 11.31 -5.68
C THR A 79 -6.26 11.57 -7.02
N GLN A 80 -5.47 11.55 -8.12
CA GLN A 80 -5.90 11.87 -9.49
C GLN A 80 -5.33 10.86 -10.50
N LEU A 81 -5.50 9.55 -10.21
CA LEU A 81 -4.94 8.51 -11.07
C LEU A 81 -5.73 8.36 -12.37
N ASP A 82 -5.01 8.34 -13.49
CA ASP A 82 -5.48 7.82 -14.76
C ASP A 82 -4.36 6.98 -15.40
N LEU A 83 -4.39 5.69 -15.14
CA LEU A 83 -3.39 4.75 -15.65
C LEU A 83 -3.86 3.97 -16.88
N GLY A 84 -5.09 4.23 -17.37
CA GLY A 84 -5.67 3.57 -18.53
C GLY A 84 -5.80 2.04 -18.38
N ARG A 85 -5.58 1.49 -17.19
CA ARG A 85 -5.61 0.04 -16.92
C ARG A 85 -6.07 -0.27 -15.50
N ARG A 86 -6.52 -1.51 -15.30
CA ARG A 86 -6.96 -2.03 -14.00
C ARG A 86 -6.01 -3.12 -13.51
N PHE A 87 -5.98 -3.30 -12.19
CA PHE A 87 -5.09 -4.20 -11.48
C PHE A 87 -5.85 -5.29 -10.76
N ASP A 88 -5.24 -6.45 -10.59
CA ASP A 88 -5.77 -7.55 -9.79
C ASP A 88 -5.63 -7.26 -8.29
N ALA A 89 -4.56 -6.52 -7.93
CA ALA A 89 -4.30 -6.15 -6.55
C ALA A 89 -3.68 -4.74 -6.44
N ILE A 90 -4.06 -4.00 -5.39
CA ILE A 90 -3.48 -2.69 -5.06
C ILE A 90 -2.96 -2.72 -3.62
N PHE A 91 -1.77 -2.19 -3.42
CA PHE A 91 -1.09 -2.15 -2.13
C PHE A 91 -0.72 -0.73 -1.71
N PHE A 92 -1.04 -0.39 -0.45
CA PHE A 92 -0.51 0.77 0.25
C PHE A 92 0.38 0.25 1.40
N GLY A 93 1.68 0.49 1.30
CA GLY A 93 2.65 -0.02 2.27
C GLY A 93 3.34 1.07 3.06
N TYR A 94 2.72 1.59 4.14
CA TYR A 94 3.14 2.76 4.91
C TYR A 94 3.13 4.04 4.06
N SER A 95 2.06 4.27 3.32
CA SER A 95 1.93 5.42 2.42
C SER A 95 0.60 6.16 2.57
N LEU A 96 -0.49 5.48 2.91
CA LEU A 96 -1.82 6.10 2.98
C LEU A 96 -1.91 7.20 4.04
N THR A 97 -1.26 7.00 5.20
CA THR A 97 -1.23 7.97 6.31
C THR A 97 -0.47 9.25 5.97
N MET A 98 0.33 9.24 4.90
CA MET A 98 1.09 10.41 4.41
C MET A 98 0.36 11.17 3.30
N ILE A 99 -0.69 10.60 2.71
CA ILE A 99 -1.46 11.25 1.64
C ILE A 99 -2.48 12.21 2.27
N PRO A 100 -2.45 13.53 1.95
CA PRO A 100 -3.39 14.48 2.54
C PRO A 100 -4.85 14.16 2.22
N ASP A 101 -5.21 13.98 0.95
CA ASP A 101 -6.53 13.52 0.50
C ASP A 101 -6.54 11.99 0.30
N TRP A 102 -6.27 11.28 1.40
CA TRP A 102 -6.30 9.82 1.43
C TRP A 102 -7.66 9.19 1.02
N PRO A 103 -8.84 9.83 1.25
CA PRO A 103 -10.09 9.28 0.76
C PRO A 103 -10.16 9.28 -0.77
N ALA A 104 -9.63 10.33 -1.44
CA ALA A 104 -9.53 10.34 -2.90
C ALA A 104 -8.60 9.24 -3.39
N ALA A 105 -7.44 9.03 -2.75
CA ALA A 105 -6.53 7.94 -3.12
C ALA A 105 -7.18 6.55 -3.00
N LEU A 106 -7.99 6.31 -1.95
CA LEU A 106 -8.75 5.06 -1.81
C LEU A 106 -9.84 4.91 -2.87
N ARG A 107 -10.54 5.99 -3.23
CA ARG A 107 -11.52 5.97 -4.34
C ARG A 107 -10.83 5.65 -5.67
N GLN A 108 -9.68 6.26 -5.93
CA GLN A 108 -8.88 5.96 -7.12
C GLN A 108 -8.40 4.50 -7.13
N ALA A 109 -7.95 3.98 -6.00
CA ALA A 109 -7.60 2.57 -5.89
C ALA A 109 -8.80 1.67 -6.26
N ARG A 110 -10.00 1.99 -5.76
CA ARG A 110 -11.22 1.23 -6.10
C ARG A 110 -11.54 1.22 -7.61
N VAL A 111 -11.42 2.39 -8.27
CA VAL A 111 -11.68 2.52 -9.72
C VAL A 111 -10.66 1.73 -10.54
N HIS A 112 -9.41 1.65 -10.08
CA HIS A 112 -8.33 0.94 -10.75
C HIS A 112 -8.25 -0.56 -10.42
N LEU A 113 -9.10 -1.09 -9.55
CA LEU A 113 -9.23 -2.53 -9.34
C LEU A 113 -10.11 -3.17 -10.41
N ARG A 114 -9.76 -4.38 -10.81
CA ARG A 114 -10.62 -5.29 -11.58
C ARG A 114 -11.76 -5.80 -10.69
N PRO A 115 -12.89 -6.24 -11.28
CA PRO A 115 -13.87 -7.02 -10.55
C PRO A 115 -13.19 -8.21 -9.83
N GLY A 116 -13.54 -8.45 -8.57
CA GLY A 116 -12.88 -9.45 -7.72
C GLY A 116 -11.49 -9.06 -7.21
N GLY A 117 -10.98 -7.89 -7.56
CA GLY A 117 -9.66 -7.41 -7.16
C GLY A 117 -9.55 -7.08 -5.67
N THR A 118 -8.34 -7.14 -5.13
CA THR A 118 -8.03 -6.97 -3.71
C THR A 118 -7.21 -5.69 -3.49
N VAL A 119 -7.58 -4.89 -2.48
CA VAL A 119 -6.74 -3.82 -1.93
C VAL A 119 -6.24 -4.21 -0.55
N VAL A 120 -4.97 -3.94 -0.27
CA VAL A 120 -4.40 -4.08 1.06
C VAL A 120 -3.72 -2.79 1.48
N VAL A 121 -4.08 -2.31 2.67
CA VAL A 121 -3.43 -1.18 3.34
C VAL A 121 -2.69 -1.72 4.56
N LEU A 122 -1.39 -1.50 4.62
CA LEU A 122 -0.56 -1.68 5.80
C LEU A 122 -0.03 -0.32 6.23
N ASP A 123 -0.48 0.18 7.37
CA ASP A 123 -0.04 1.51 7.80
C ASP A 123 -0.05 1.66 9.34
N PHE A 124 0.41 2.81 9.81
CA PHE A 124 0.41 3.14 11.23
C PHE A 124 -1.01 3.31 11.77
N SER A 125 -1.22 2.92 13.02
CA SER A 125 -2.50 2.99 13.71
C SER A 125 -2.43 3.90 14.95
N ARG A 126 -3.47 3.85 15.77
CA ARG A 126 -3.71 4.79 16.87
C ARG A 126 -2.89 4.51 18.14
N PHE A 127 -2.07 3.46 18.18
CA PHE A 127 -1.25 3.05 19.34
C PHE A 127 -2.09 2.78 20.61
N HIS A 128 -3.28 2.21 20.48
CA HIS A 128 -4.22 2.04 21.58
C HIS A 128 -3.69 1.16 22.73
N GLY A 129 -2.74 0.26 22.48
CA GLY A 129 -2.08 -0.57 23.49
C GLY A 129 -0.81 0.03 24.11
N TRP A 130 -0.45 1.29 23.78
CA TRP A 130 0.81 1.91 24.22
C TRP A 130 0.65 2.85 25.43
N GLY A 131 -0.56 2.96 25.99
CA GLY A 131 -0.84 3.76 27.18
C GLY A 131 -0.32 5.20 27.07
N PRO A 132 0.37 5.73 28.13
CA PRO A 132 0.83 7.12 28.16
C PRO A 132 1.93 7.43 27.12
N LEU A 133 2.58 6.44 26.52
CA LEU A 133 3.60 6.64 25.47
C LEU A 133 3.00 6.92 24.10
N ALA A 134 1.72 6.58 23.87
CA ALA A 134 1.06 6.77 22.59
C ALA A 134 1.06 8.22 22.07
N PRO A 135 0.79 9.27 22.91
CA PRO A 135 0.83 10.66 22.46
C PRO A 135 2.22 11.09 21.96
N LEU A 136 3.29 10.65 22.64
CA LEU A 136 4.67 10.98 22.28
C LEU A 136 5.03 10.43 20.88
N TRP A 137 4.72 9.14 20.64
CA TRP A 137 4.95 8.52 19.34
C TRP A 137 4.10 9.12 18.22
N ARG A 138 2.84 9.41 18.50
CA ARG A 138 1.97 10.11 17.52
C ARG A 138 2.49 11.49 17.17
N GLY A 139 2.97 12.26 18.19
CA GLY A 139 3.60 13.55 17.96
C GLY A 139 4.82 13.47 17.04
N TRP A 140 5.70 12.50 17.29
CA TRP A 140 6.87 12.26 16.45
C TRP A 140 6.49 11.86 15.01
N LEU A 141 5.53 10.96 14.84
CA LEU A 141 5.02 10.57 13.51
C LEU A 141 4.40 11.75 12.77
N ARG A 142 3.64 12.61 13.47
CA ARG A 142 3.02 13.80 12.88
C ARG A 142 4.06 14.81 12.37
N LEU A 143 5.20 14.95 13.06
CA LEU A 143 6.33 15.75 12.57
C LEU A 143 6.92 15.19 11.26
N ASN A 144 6.72 13.91 10.99
CA ASN A 144 7.11 13.24 9.75
C ASN A 144 5.93 13.06 8.77
N HIS A 145 4.91 13.92 8.86
CA HIS A 145 3.73 13.93 7.99
C HIS A 145 2.87 12.65 8.03
N VAL A 146 2.98 11.85 9.10
CA VAL A 146 2.19 10.63 9.29
C VAL A 146 1.01 10.94 10.22
N GLU A 147 -0.21 10.92 9.69
CA GLU A 147 -1.45 11.15 10.45
C GLU A 147 -2.11 9.82 10.82
N THR A 148 -2.13 9.48 12.12
CA THR A 148 -2.60 8.16 12.60
C THR A 148 -4.01 8.17 13.17
N LEU A 149 -4.65 9.34 13.32
CA LEU A 149 -5.97 9.47 13.98
C LEU A 149 -7.14 9.57 13.00
N ARG A 150 -6.88 9.54 11.70
CA ARG A 150 -7.93 9.58 10.67
C ARG A 150 -8.70 8.24 10.62
N PRO A 151 -9.97 8.24 10.18
CA PRO A 151 -10.82 7.04 10.16
C PRO A 151 -10.57 6.18 8.90
N TYR A 152 -9.33 5.72 8.69
CA TYR A 152 -8.93 4.94 7.52
C TYR A 152 -9.74 3.65 7.38
N GLU A 153 -9.97 2.98 8.50
CA GLU A 153 -10.66 1.69 8.56
C GLU A 153 -12.13 1.81 8.18
N ASP A 154 -12.78 2.91 8.57
CA ASP A 154 -14.19 3.15 8.28
C ASP A 154 -14.38 3.42 6.78
N GLU A 155 -13.48 4.21 6.17
CA GLU A 155 -13.50 4.46 4.74
C GLU A 155 -13.18 3.19 3.93
N MET A 156 -12.26 2.35 4.41
CA MET A 156 -12.01 1.05 3.81
C MET A 156 -13.26 0.17 3.81
N ARG A 157 -13.97 0.08 4.94
CA ARG A 157 -15.24 -0.67 5.01
C ARG A 157 -16.34 -0.08 4.13
N ARG A 158 -16.37 1.25 3.98
CA ARG A 158 -17.34 1.93 3.12
C ARG A 158 -17.11 1.66 1.62
N LEU A 159 -15.84 1.57 1.21
CA LEU A 159 -15.47 1.44 -0.20
C LEU A 159 -15.33 -0.02 -0.66
N PHE A 160 -15.03 -0.94 0.23
CA PHE A 160 -14.70 -2.33 -0.11
C PHE A 160 -15.48 -3.32 0.74
N GLU A 161 -16.15 -4.25 0.09
CA GLU A 161 -16.94 -5.30 0.74
C GLU A 161 -16.64 -6.67 0.09
N PRO A 162 -16.15 -7.67 0.87
CA PRO A 162 -15.83 -7.61 2.30
C PRO A 162 -14.56 -6.80 2.61
N CYS A 163 -14.48 -6.27 3.84
CA CYS A 163 -13.30 -5.60 4.37
C CYS A 163 -12.95 -6.14 5.76
N GLU A 164 -11.75 -6.67 5.92
CA GLU A 164 -11.19 -7.14 7.20
C GLU A 164 -10.11 -6.19 7.68
N VAL A 165 -10.14 -5.84 8.97
CA VAL A 165 -9.11 -4.99 9.60
C VAL A 165 -8.49 -5.74 10.77
N ARG A 166 -7.16 -5.80 10.82
CA ARG A 166 -6.38 -6.42 11.90
C ARG A 166 -5.33 -5.44 12.43
N TYR A 167 -5.19 -5.40 13.75
CA TYR A 167 -4.19 -4.58 14.42
C TYR A 167 -3.04 -5.43 14.94
N TRP A 168 -1.84 -4.86 14.94
CA TRP A 168 -0.63 -5.54 15.37
C TRP A 168 0.13 -4.68 16.39
N LEU A 169 0.90 -5.32 17.27
CA LEU A 169 1.80 -4.67 18.21
C LEU A 169 1.11 -3.59 19.08
N GLY A 170 -0.05 -3.92 19.66
CA GLY A 170 -0.78 -2.96 20.48
C GLY A 170 -1.29 -1.74 19.71
N GLY A 171 -1.63 -1.94 18.43
CA GLY A 171 -2.10 -0.84 17.59
C GLY A 171 -0.99 0.07 17.06
N TYR A 172 0.25 -0.42 16.97
CA TYR A 172 1.33 0.28 16.25
C TYR A 172 0.99 0.42 14.77
N ASN A 173 0.54 -0.68 14.16
CA ASN A 173 0.07 -0.68 12.79
C ASN A 173 -1.24 -1.45 12.64
N PHE A 174 -1.91 -1.23 11.52
CA PHE A 174 -3.05 -2.01 11.08
C PHE A 174 -2.81 -2.58 9.69
N THR A 175 -3.53 -3.65 9.37
CA THR A 175 -3.67 -4.16 8.02
C THR A 175 -5.15 -4.22 7.71
N ALA A 176 -5.57 -3.52 6.66
CA ALA A 176 -6.93 -3.60 6.12
C ALA A 176 -6.89 -4.31 4.76
N VAL A 177 -7.74 -5.30 4.59
CA VAL A 177 -7.89 -6.08 3.35
C VAL A 177 -9.30 -5.87 2.85
N GLY A 178 -9.45 -5.23 1.71
CA GLY A 178 -10.74 -4.98 1.07
C GLY A 178 -10.81 -5.62 -0.31
N ARG A 179 -12.01 -5.93 -0.77
CA ARG A 179 -12.26 -6.48 -2.11
C ARG A 179 -13.32 -5.71 -2.85
N VAL A 180 -13.23 -5.72 -4.17
CA VAL A 180 -14.31 -5.26 -5.05
C VAL A 180 -15.13 -6.47 -5.46
N GLY A 181 -16.44 -6.34 -5.50
CA GLY A 181 -17.34 -7.41 -5.98
C GLY A 181 -16.97 -7.88 -7.39
N PRO A 182 -17.45 -9.08 -7.79
CA PRO A 182 -17.24 -9.64 -9.11
C PRO A 182 -17.93 -8.84 -10.23
#